data_b3753fdeb834013a9567171ec3faf8ed
#
_entry.id   b3753fdeb834013a9567171ec3faf8ed
#
_cell.length_a   1.000
_cell.length_b   1.000
_cell.length_c   1.000
_cell.angle_alpha   90.00
_cell.angle_beta   90.00
_cell.angle_gamma   90.00
#
_symmetry.space_group_name_H-M   'P 1'
#
loop_
_entity.id
_entity.type
_entity.pdbx_description
1 polymer ?
#
loop_
_entity_poly.entity_id
_entity_poly.type
_entity_poly.pdbx_seq_one_letter_code
_entity_poly.pdbx_strand_id
1 'polypeptide(L)'
;MGSIQAAFWVVALLVVLAVAFDFMNGFHDAANAIATVVSTGVLKPQQAIVFAAFFNVVAILIFHLNVAATIGKGIVMPGVVDHHVVFGALIGAIFWNVITWWWGIPSSSSHALIGGIVGAVIAKAGAGSLIAAGIWKTVLFIFLSPLLGFLLGSLLMVLVANLCRHASPLRVDNMFRRLQLISAGLYSLGHGGNDAQKTIGIIWMLLIATDYANGADKLPPSWVIWCCYLAIGAGTMFGGWRIVKTMGQKITKLRPVGGFCAEAGGAITLFLATAMGVPVSTTHTITGAIVGVGSVQRAAAVRWGVAGNIVWAWIFTIPASAFVAGVSYWIGLVVLP
;
A
#
# COMPACT_ATOMS: atom_id res chain seq x y z
N MET A 1 -1.37 15.53 32.82
CA MET A 1 -0.89 14.15 32.76
C MET A 1 0.53 14.22 32.24
N GLY A 2 1.53 13.85 33.06
CA GLY A 2 2.93 13.91 32.66
C GLY A 2 3.14 12.98 31.47
N SER A 3 3.74 13.50 30.38
CA SER A 3 4.25 12.70 29.28
C SER A 3 5.24 11.69 29.86
N ILE A 4 5.02 10.41 29.66
CA ILE A 4 6.04 9.39 29.91
C ILE A 4 7.05 9.61 28.78
N GLN A 5 8.13 10.36 29.07
CA GLN A 5 9.24 10.51 28.14
C GLN A 5 9.84 9.12 27.92
N ALA A 6 9.47 8.48 26.83
CA ALA A 6 10.10 7.22 26.42
C ALA A 6 11.60 7.50 26.23
N ALA A 7 12.44 6.61 26.72
CA ALA A 7 13.88 6.75 26.56
C ALA A 7 14.22 6.89 25.06
N PHE A 8 15.14 7.77 24.72
CA PHE A 8 15.52 8.06 23.32
C PHE A 8 15.82 6.78 22.51
N TRP A 9 16.48 5.79 23.12
CA TRP A 9 16.80 4.54 22.46
C TRP A 9 15.55 3.71 22.07
N VAL A 10 14.45 3.79 22.87
CA VAL A 10 13.17 3.13 22.55
C VAL A 10 12.55 3.77 21.32
N VAL A 11 12.51 5.10 21.29
CA VAL A 11 11.97 5.84 20.14
C VAL A 11 12.80 5.55 18.89
N ALA A 12 14.13 5.57 19.00
CA ALA A 12 15.04 5.25 17.90
C ALA A 12 14.81 3.82 17.38
N LEU A 13 14.65 2.83 18.28
CA LEU A 13 14.35 1.45 17.92
C LEU A 13 13.03 1.34 17.15
N LEU A 14 11.98 2.04 17.61
CA LEU A 14 10.67 2.02 16.95
C LEU A 14 10.68 2.73 15.61
N VAL A 15 11.46 3.80 15.45
CA VAL A 15 11.68 4.43 14.15
C VAL A 15 12.36 3.46 13.18
N VAL A 16 13.42 2.76 13.63
CA VAL A 16 14.08 1.72 12.82
C VAL A 16 13.10 0.61 12.45
N LEU A 17 12.27 0.17 13.39
CA LEU A 17 11.23 -0.84 13.13
C LEU A 17 10.18 -0.35 12.11
N ALA A 18 9.78 0.93 12.19
CA ALA A 18 8.85 1.52 11.22
C ALA A 18 9.49 1.65 9.83
N VAL A 19 10.75 2.04 9.74
CA VAL A 19 11.51 2.08 8.48
C VAL A 19 11.69 0.66 7.91
N ALA A 20 11.92 -0.34 8.76
CA ALA A 20 11.97 -1.75 8.36
C ALA A 20 10.59 -2.24 7.85
N PHE A 21 9.50 -1.82 8.48
CA PHE A 21 8.15 -2.07 7.97
C PHE A 21 7.97 -1.45 6.58
N ASP A 22 8.44 -0.22 6.35
CA ASP A 22 8.30 0.44 5.04
C ASP A 22 9.15 -0.22 3.96
N PHE A 23 10.36 -0.65 4.30
CA PHE A 23 11.18 -1.50 3.44
C PHE A 23 10.44 -2.80 3.11
N MET A 24 9.86 -3.47 4.11
CA MET A 24 9.07 -4.69 3.91
C MET A 24 7.82 -4.43 3.07
N ASN A 25 7.16 -3.28 3.24
CA ASN A 25 6.05 -2.83 2.40
C ASN A 25 6.50 -2.68 0.94
N GLY A 26 7.59 -1.96 0.67
CA GLY A 26 8.15 -1.84 -0.67
C GLY A 26 8.51 -3.18 -1.31
N PHE A 27 9.07 -4.10 -0.53
CA PHE A 27 9.40 -5.45 -0.95
C PHE A 27 8.16 -6.32 -1.24
N HIS A 28 7.18 -6.32 -0.32
CA HIS A 28 5.94 -7.06 -0.46
C HIS A 28 5.11 -6.55 -1.64
N ASP A 29 4.96 -5.24 -1.74
CA ASP A 29 4.08 -4.57 -2.68
C ASP A 29 4.78 -4.16 -4.00
N ALA A 30 6.08 -4.50 -4.18
CA ALA A 30 6.75 -4.39 -5.47
C ALA A 30 5.92 -5.02 -6.60
N ALA A 31 5.23 -6.13 -6.30
CA ALA A 31 4.36 -6.82 -7.25
C ALA A 31 3.25 -5.92 -7.82
N ASN A 32 2.73 -4.97 -7.05
CA ASN A 32 1.68 -4.06 -7.49
C ASN A 32 2.13 -3.19 -8.66
N ALA A 33 3.39 -2.77 -8.62
CA ALA A 33 3.99 -1.89 -9.63
C ALA A 33 4.59 -2.65 -10.82
N ILE A 34 5.06 -3.90 -10.62
CA ILE A 34 5.83 -4.58 -11.66
C ILE A 34 5.15 -5.81 -12.26
N ALA A 35 4.13 -6.41 -11.62
CA ALA A 35 3.55 -7.67 -12.08
C ALA A 35 2.98 -7.57 -13.49
N THR A 36 2.35 -6.47 -13.84
CA THR A 36 1.77 -6.19 -15.15
C THR A 36 2.85 -6.03 -16.21
N VAL A 37 3.82 -5.13 -16.01
CA VAL A 37 4.86 -4.82 -16.99
C VAL A 37 5.84 -5.98 -17.22
N VAL A 38 6.06 -6.83 -16.21
CA VAL A 38 6.85 -8.07 -16.32
C VAL A 38 6.05 -9.17 -17.02
N SER A 39 4.77 -9.37 -16.67
CA SER A 39 3.94 -10.42 -17.26
C SER A 39 3.64 -10.18 -18.74
N THR A 40 3.56 -8.92 -19.16
CA THR A 40 3.39 -8.52 -20.57
C THR A 40 4.71 -8.58 -21.37
N GLY A 41 5.85 -8.76 -20.70
CA GLY A 41 7.17 -8.80 -21.31
C GLY A 41 7.65 -7.44 -21.83
N VAL A 42 7.12 -6.32 -21.31
CA VAL A 42 7.57 -4.96 -21.68
C VAL A 42 8.89 -4.63 -21.03
N LEU A 43 9.08 -5.00 -19.76
CA LEU A 43 10.37 -4.91 -19.06
C LEU A 43 10.81 -6.28 -18.55
N LYS A 44 12.14 -6.48 -18.54
CA LYS A 44 12.74 -7.61 -17.83
C LYS A 44 12.59 -7.41 -16.31
N PRO A 45 12.53 -8.50 -15.50
CA PRO A 45 12.34 -8.39 -14.05
C PRO A 45 13.25 -7.37 -13.36
N GLN A 46 14.56 -7.39 -13.61
CA GLN A 46 15.53 -6.46 -13.02
C GLN A 46 15.29 -5.00 -13.43
N GLN A 47 14.93 -4.79 -14.70
CA GLN A 47 14.60 -3.44 -15.19
C GLN A 47 13.33 -2.91 -14.53
N ALA A 48 12.33 -3.77 -14.33
CA ALA A 48 11.06 -3.41 -13.75
C ALA A 48 11.20 -2.96 -12.28
N ILE A 49 11.99 -3.68 -11.45
CA ILE A 49 12.22 -3.29 -10.04
C ILE A 49 12.97 -1.96 -9.93
N VAL A 50 14.01 -1.73 -10.73
CA VAL A 50 14.75 -0.45 -10.72
C VAL A 50 13.85 0.68 -11.17
N PHE A 51 13.08 0.46 -12.24
CA PHE A 51 12.12 1.43 -12.76
C PHE A 51 11.05 1.79 -11.71
N ALA A 52 10.41 0.80 -11.10
CA ALA A 52 9.40 1.04 -10.08
C ALA A 52 9.97 1.72 -8.82
N ALA A 53 11.15 1.28 -8.35
CA ALA A 53 11.83 1.88 -7.20
C ALA A 53 12.16 3.35 -7.44
N PHE A 54 12.64 3.69 -8.62
CA PHE A 54 12.90 5.09 -9.00
C PHE A 54 11.64 5.95 -8.90
N PHE A 55 10.52 5.51 -9.49
CA PHE A 55 9.27 6.28 -9.44
C PHE A 55 8.65 6.31 -8.04
N ASN A 56 8.80 5.25 -7.23
CA ASN A 56 8.38 5.26 -5.82
C ASN A 56 9.10 6.36 -5.03
N VAL A 57 10.41 6.54 -5.24
CA VAL A 57 11.18 7.61 -4.57
C VAL A 57 10.82 8.99 -5.13
N VAL A 58 10.69 9.13 -6.45
CA VAL A 58 10.34 10.41 -7.10
C VAL A 58 8.97 10.94 -6.65
N ALA A 59 8.09 10.07 -6.17
CA ALA A 59 6.78 10.45 -5.62
C ALA A 59 6.87 11.51 -4.49
N ILE A 60 7.99 11.58 -3.75
CA ILE A 60 8.26 12.61 -2.74
C ILE A 60 8.13 14.04 -3.29
N LEU A 61 8.43 14.24 -4.57
CA LEU A 61 8.43 15.57 -5.23
C LEU A 61 7.04 15.97 -5.72
N ILE A 62 6.06 15.06 -5.75
CA ILE A 62 4.79 15.24 -6.44
C ILE A 62 3.62 15.34 -5.46
N PHE A 63 3.63 14.51 -4.41
CA PHE A 63 2.49 14.38 -3.53
C PHE A 63 2.63 15.21 -2.25
N HIS A 64 1.52 15.88 -1.88
CA HIS A 64 1.36 16.45 -0.54
C HIS A 64 1.14 15.33 0.49
N LEU A 65 1.51 15.57 1.75
CA LEU A 65 1.50 14.59 2.84
C LEU A 65 0.10 14.42 3.49
N ASN A 66 -0.96 14.42 2.67
CA ASN A 66 -2.34 14.33 3.16
C ASN A 66 -2.64 12.96 3.78
N VAL A 67 -2.09 11.88 3.23
CA VAL A 67 -2.25 10.52 3.79
C VAL A 67 -1.50 10.39 5.11
N ALA A 68 -0.30 10.94 5.21
CA ALA A 68 0.47 10.96 6.44
C ALA A 68 -0.28 11.69 7.57
N ALA A 69 -0.92 12.82 7.25
CA ALA A 69 -1.76 13.55 8.21
C ALA A 69 -2.96 12.73 8.68
N THR A 70 -3.62 11.98 7.79
CA THR A 70 -4.74 11.10 8.14
C THR A 70 -4.28 9.98 9.08
N ILE A 71 -3.17 9.31 8.79
CA ILE A 71 -2.64 8.24 9.66
C ILE A 71 -2.16 8.84 10.99
N GLY A 72 -1.37 9.92 10.94
CA GLY A 72 -0.73 10.48 12.13
C GLY A 72 -1.70 11.14 13.13
N LYS A 73 -2.82 11.68 12.66
CA LYS A 73 -3.73 12.51 13.50
C LYS A 73 -5.22 12.18 13.32
N GLY A 74 -5.60 11.33 12.35
CA GLY A 74 -6.98 11.15 11.94
C GLY A 74 -7.62 9.81 12.33
N ILE A 75 -6.87 8.86 12.92
CA ILE A 75 -7.37 7.50 13.22
C ILE A 75 -7.57 7.28 14.71
N VAL A 76 -6.68 7.82 15.54
CA VAL A 76 -6.66 7.61 17.00
C VAL A 76 -6.83 8.94 17.73
N MET A 77 -7.56 8.93 18.83
CA MET A 77 -7.73 10.12 19.67
C MET A 77 -6.38 10.59 20.25
N PRO A 78 -6.14 11.91 20.33
CA PRO A 78 -4.93 12.45 20.93
C PRO A 78 -4.71 11.93 22.36
N GLY A 79 -3.45 11.64 22.72
CA GLY A 79 -3.07 11.17 24.04
C GLY A 79 -3.30 9.67 24.29
N VAL A 80 -3.89 8.93 23.37
CA VAL A 80 -4.05 7.48 23.48
C VAL A 80 -2.80 6.75 23.01
N VAL A 81 -2.15 7.26 21.98
CA VAL A 81 -0.97 6.62 21.38
C VAL A 81 0.24 6.82 22.31
N ASP A 82 0.99 5.75 22.53
CA ASP A 82 2.31 5.73 23.12
C ASP A 82 3.24 4.81 22.32
N HIS A 83 4.47 4.65 22.79
CA HIS A 83 5.46 3.81 22.15
C HIS A 83 5.06 2.31 22.14
N HIS A 84 4.31 1.82 23.13
CA HIS A 84 3.82 0.43 23.17
C HIS A 84 2.74 0.18 22.11
N VAL A 85 1.84 1.15 21.89
CA VAL A 85 0.84 1.09 20.81
C VAL A 85 1.53 1.03 19.45
N VAL A 86 2.54 1.86 19.21
CA VAL A 86 3.29 1.87 17.95
C VAL A 86 4.07 0.57 17.78
N PHE A 87 4.69 0.05 18.83
CA PHE A 87 5.35 -1.26 18.81
C PHE A 87 4.39 -2.37 18.41
N GLY A 88 3.25 -2.47 19.10
CA GLY A 88 2.23 -3.49 18.79
C GLY A 88 1.73 -3.39 17.36
N ALA A 89 1.43 -2.17 16.90
CA ALA A 89 0.95 -1.93 15.55
C ALA A 89 1.95 -2.38 14.47
N LEU A 90 3.22 -2.04 14.63
CA LEU A 90 4.28 -2.40 13.68
C LEU A 90 4.54 -3.91 13.66
N ILE A 91 4.61 -4.56 14.84
CA ILE A 91 4.79 -6.02 14.91
C ILE A 91 3.64 -6.74 14.24
N GLY A 92 2.38 -6.34 14.51
CA GLY A 92 1.20 -6.93 13.88
C GLY A 92 1.21 -6.79 12.35
N ALA A 93 1.60 -5.63 11.85
CA ALA A 93 1.69 -5.36 10.42
C ALA A 93 2.83 -6.14 9.74
N ILE A 94 4.02 -6.15 10.34
CA ILE A 94 5.18 -6.89 9.82
C ILE A 94 4.88 -8.40 9.80
N PHE A 95 4.35 -8.93 10.90
CA PHE A 95 3.99 -10.35 11.00
C PHE A 95 3.05 -10.78 9.86
N TRP A 96 1.98 -10.01 9.63
CA TRP A 96 1.04 -10.32 8.55
C TRP A 96 1.67 -10.22 7.16
N ASN A 97 2.49 -9.19 6.91
CA ASN A 97 3.19 -9.03 5.65
C ASN A 97 4.18 -10.18 5.38
N VAL A 98 4.92 -10.64 6.40
CA VAL A 98 5.85 -11.79 6.29
C VAL A 98 5.08 -13.06 5.93
N ILE A 99 3.99 -13.37 6.61
CA ILE A 99 3.18 -14.57 6.35
C ILE A 99 2.61 -14.55 4.94
N THR A 100 1.96 -13.46 4.55
CA THR A 100 1.33 -13.35 3.23
C THR A 100 2.35 -13.35 2.10
N TRP A 101 3.52 -12.73 2.30
CA TRP A 101 4.64 -12.85 1.37
C TRP A 101 5.13 -14.29 1.25
N TRP A 102 5.30 -14.98 2.38
CA TRP A 102 5.75 -16.38 2.39
C TRP A 102 4.84 -17.29 1.58
N TRP A 103 3.55 -17.10 1.68
CA TRP A 103 2.55 -17.85 0.91
C TRP A 103 2.32 -17.31 -0.51
N GLY A 104 2.90 -16.17 -0.86
CA GLY A 104 2.73 -15.52 -2.16
C GLY A 104 1.30 -15.02 -2.37
N ILE A 105 0.64 -14.62 -1.30
CA ILE A 105 -0.73 -14.08 -1.29
C ILE A 105 -0.66 -12.55 -1.37
N PRO A 106 -1.22 -11.91 -2.41
CA PRO A 106 -1.28 -10.46 -2.48
C PRO A 106 -2.29 -9.92 -1.47
N SER A 107 -1.78 -9.55 -0.30
CA SER A 107 -2.51 -8.86 0.76
C SER A 107 -2.19 -7.36 0.74
N SER A 108 -2.78 -6.60 1.67
CA SER A 108 -2.56 -5.16 1.76
C SER A 108 -1.73 -4.81 2.99
N SER A 109 -0.50 -4.34 2.78
CA SER A 109 0.37 -3.80 3.83
C SER A 109 -0.29 -2.62 4.56
N SER A 110 -1.09 -1.81 3.84
CA SER A 110 -1.87 -0.70 4.39
C SER A 110 -2.91 -1.17 5.39
N HIS A 111 -3.68 -2.20 5.03
CA HIS A 111 -4.70 -2.76 5.92
C HIS A 111 -4.06 -3.48 7.11
N ALA A 112 -2.90 -4.12 6.91
CA ALA A 112 -2.14 -4.72 7.99
C ALA A 112 -1.68 -3.65 9.00
N LEU A 113 -1.20 -2.48 8.55
CA LEU A 113 -0.83 -1.38 9.43
C LEU A 113 -2.03 -0.78 10.17
N ILE A 114 -3.14 -0.52 9.46
CA ILE A 114 -4.34 0.02 10.07
C ILE A 114 -4.95 -0.98 11.07
N GLY A 115 -5.01 -2.27 10.70
CA GLY A 115 -5.40 -3.32 11.63
C GLY A 115 -4.50 -3.37 12.86
N GLY A 116 -3.18 -3.23 12.66
CA GLY A 116 -2.21 -3.14 13.73
C GLY A 116 -2.47 -1.98 14.68
N ILE A 117 -2.69 -0.76 14.16
CA ILE A 117 -3.03 0.43 14.96
C ILE A 117 -4.33 0.19 15.73
N VAL A 118 -5.38 -0.27 15.06
CA VAL A 118 -6.70 -0.54 15.67
C VAL A 118 -6.56 -1.57 16.79
N GLY A 119 -5.86 -2.68 16.55
CA GLY A 119 -5.70 -3.76 17.54
C GLY A 119 -4.94 -3.32 18.78
N ALA A 120 -3.82 -2.61 18.61
CA ALA A 120 -3.03 -2.11 19.73
C ALA A 120 -3.78 -1.04 20.54
N VAL A 121 -4.51 -0.13 19.87
CA VAL A 121 -5.35 0.90 20.55
C VAL A 121 -6.50 0.26 21.32
N ILE A 122 -7.18 -0.74 20.74
CA ILE A 122 -8.27 -1.46 21.44
C ILE A 122 -7.72 -2.18 22.66
N ALA A 123 -6.57 -2.82 22.57
CA ALA A 123 -5.93 -3.53 23.68
C ALA A 123 -5.54 -2.56 24.82
N LYS A 124 -5.14 -1.31 24.49
CA LYS A 124 -4.78 -0.29 25.46
C LYS A 124 -5.98 0.41 26.08
N ALA A 125 -6.90 0.91 25.27
CA ALA A 125 -7.89 1.92 25.71
C ALA A 125 -9.32 1.65 25.21
N GLY A 126 -9.53 0.51 24.54
CA GLY A 126 -10.84 0.15 23.99
C GLY A 126 -11.19 0.86 22.68
N ALA A 127 -12.24 0.38 22.03
CA ALA A 127 -12.69 0.86 20.71
C ALA A 127 -13.14 2.34 20.70
N GLY A 128 -13.62 2.86 21.84
CA GLY A 128 -14.02 4.27 21.97
C GLY A 128 -12.91 5.29 21.77
N SER A 129 -11.66 4.85 21.77
CA SER A 129 -10.48 5.69 21.54
C SER A 129 -10.11 5.87 20.05
N LEU A 130 -10.86 5.25 19.16
CA LEU A 130 -10.71 5.38 17.72
C LEU A 130 -11.57 6.52 17.18
N ILE A 131 -11.04 7.28 16.22
CA ILE A 131 -11.79 8.35 15.55
C ILE A 131 -12.66 7.71 14.46
N ALA A 132 -13.96 7.60 14.72
CA ALA A 132 -14.90 6.92 13.85
C ALA A 132 -14.86 7.41 12.39
N ALA A 133 -14.74 8.71 12.16
CA ALA A 133 -14.68 9.30 10.82
C ALA A 133 -13.46 8.79 10.01
N GLY A 134 -12.29 8.72 10.64
CA GLY A 134 -11.05 8.19 9.99
C GLY A 134 -11.16 6.70 9.69
N ILE A 135 -11.71 5.92 10.62
CA ILE A 135 -11.94 4.48 10.43
C ILE A 135 -12.94 4.24 9.31
N TRP A 136 -14.11 4.91 9.32
CA TRP A 136 -15.12 4.75 8.28
C TRP A 136 -14.63 5.16 6.90
N LYS A 137 -13.87 6.26 6.81
CA LYS A 137 -13.21 6.68 5.56
C LYS A 137 -12.31 5.57 5.02
N THR A 138 -11.51 4.95 5.88
CA THR A 138 -10.63 3.85 5.50
C THR A 138 -11.42 2.62 5.08
N VAL A 139 -12.41 2.19 5.88
CA VAL A 139 -13.26 1.03 5.58
C VAL A 139 -14.00 1.21 4.25
N LEU A 140 -14.55 2.38 3.99
CA LEU A 140 -15.21 2.68 2.71
C LEU A 140 -14.27 2.44 1.53
N PHE A 141 -13.03 2.92 1.62
CA PHE A 141 -12.06 2.78 0.54
C PHE A 141 -11.45 1.37 0.40
N ILE A 142 -11.61 0.49 1.41
CA ILE A 142 -11.31 -0.95 1.24
C ILE A 142 -12.15 -1.55 0.10
N PHE A 143 -13.41 -1.16 0.00
CA PHE A 143 -14.32 -1.62 -1.06
C PHE A 143 -14.25 -0.74 -2.30
N LEU A 144 -14.15 0.58 -2.11
CA LEU A 144 -14.21 1.53 -3.22
C LEU A 144 -12.96 1.49 -4.09
N SER A 145 -11.77 1.30 -3.52
CA SER A 145 -10.52 1.31 -4.32
C SER A 145 -10.41 0.15 -5.32
N PRO A 146 -10.71 -1.12 -4.99
CA PRO A 146 -10.73 -2.18 -6.00
C PRO A 146 -11.87 -2.02 -7.00
N LEU A 147 -13.02 -1.48 -6.57
CA LEU A 147 -14.14 -1.19 -7.47
C LEU A 147 -13.79 -0.10 -8.48
N LEU A 148 -13.17 1.00 -8.03
CA LEU A 148 -12.69 2.06 -8.92
C LEU A 148 -11.62 1.53 -9.88
N GLY A 149 -10.67 0.74 -9.38
CA GLY A 149 -9.68 0.07 -10.21
C GLY A 149 -10.35 -0.79 -11.30
N PHE A 150 -11.30 -1.64 -10.90
CA PHE A 150 -12.08 -2.48 -11.81
C PHE A 150 -12.83 -1.66 -12.88
N LEU A 151 -13.57 -0.64 -12.46
CA LEU A 151 -14.37 0.18 -13.37
C LEU A 151 -13.50 0.99 -14.34
N LEU A 152 -12.44 1.66 -13.82
CA LEU A 152 -11.55 2.46 -14.66
C LEU A 152 -10.72 1.58 -15.60
N GLY A 153 -10.17 0.46 -15.11
CA GLY A 153 -9.47 -0.50 -15.96
C GLY A 153 -10.36 -1.07 -17.07
N SER A 154 -11.59 -1.43 -16.74
CA SER A 154 -12.60 -1.90 -17.71
C SER A 154 -12.97 -0.83 -18.73
N LEU A 155 -13.25 0.39 -18.25
CA LEU A 155 -13.62 1.52 -19.11
C LEU A 155 -12.49 1.87 -20.09
N LEU A 156 -11.26 1.97 -19.61
CA LEU A 156 -10.09 2.22 -20.45
C LEU A 156 -9.89 1.10 -21.47
N MET A 157 -10.08 -0.16 -21.07
CA MET A 157 -9.95 -1.29 -22.00
C MET A 157 -11.01 -1.22 -23.12
N VAL A 158 -12.27 -0.92 -22.80
CA VAL A 158 -13.34 -0.73 -23.79
C VAL A 158 -13.02 0.45 -24.70
N LEU A 159 -12.60 1.58 -24.14
CA LEU A 159 -12.26 2.77 -24.90
C LEU A 159 -11.13 2.49 -25.90
N VAL A 160 -10.03 1.89 -25.42
CA VAL A 160 -8.87 1.55 -26.26
C VAL A 160 -9.25 0.52 -27.34
N ALA A 161 -10.05 -0.49 -26.99
CA ALA A 161 -10.51 -1.48 -27.97
C ALA A 161 -11.30 -0.83 -29.11
N ASN A 162 -12.18 0.13 -28.79
CA ASN A 162 -12.94 0.87 -29.79
C ASN A 162 -12.07 1.80 -30.64
N LEU A 163 -11.14 2.54 -30.01
CA LEU A 163 -10.22 3.44 -30.72
C LEU A 163 -9.27 2.69 -31.67
N CYS A 164 -8.82 1.51 -31.26
CA CYS A 164 -7.84 0.73 -32.00
C CYS A 164 -8.48 -0.35 -32.91
N ARG A 165 -9.80 -0.42 -33.04
CA ARG A 165 -10.51 -1.49 -33.76
C ARG A 165 -10.10 -1.64 -35.24
N HIS A 166 -9.63 -0.58 -35.87
CA HIS A 166 -9.17 -0.56 -37.26
C HIS A 166 -7.64 -0.62 -37.41
N ALA A 167 -6.90 -0.61 -36.31
CA ALA A 167 -5.44 -0.69 -36.33
C ALA A 167 -4.95 -2.15 -36.39
N SER A 168 -3.83 -2.38 -37.08
CA SER A 168 -3.25 -3.73 -37.12
C SER A 168 -2.78 -4.16 -35.71
N PRO A 169 -2.96 -5.44 -35.34
CA PRO A 169 -2.55 -5.95 -34.02
C PRO A 169 -1.09 -5.66 -33.65
N LEU A 170 -0.20 -5.77 -34.63
CA LEU A 170 1.23 -5.50 -34.41
C LEU A 170 1.50 -4.02 -34.09
N ARG A 171 0.81 -3.08 -34.76
CA ARG A 171 0.93 -1.65 -34.47
C ARG A 171 0.42 -1.32 -33.08
N VAL A 172 -0.72 -1.89 -32.69
CA VAL A 172 -1.29 -1.73 -31.35
C VAL A 172 -0.32 -2.27 -30.29
N ASP A 173 0.20 -3.49 -30.46
CA ASP A 173 1.15 -4.08 -29.49
C ASP A 173 2.39 -3.21 -29.33
N ASN A 174 3.02 -2.78 -30.43
CA ASN A 174 4.22 -1.94 -30.38
C ASN A 174 3.97 -0.56 -29.74
N MET A 175 2.81 0.04 -29.99
CA MET A 175 2.40 1.30 -29.37
C MET A 175 2.18 1.13 -27.86
N PHE A 176 1.44 0.12 -27.46
CA PHE A 176 1.13 -0.10 -26.04
C PHE A 176 2.30 -0.62 -25.22
N ARG A 177 3.31 -1.25 -25.80
CA ARG A 177 4.59 -1.51 -25.12
C ARG A 177 5.26 -0.22 -24.66
N ARG A 178 5.19 0.86 -25.41
CA ARG A 178 5.75 2.17 -25.01
C ARG A 178 4.84 2.90 -24.03
N LEU A 179 3.53 2.90 -24.28
CA LEU A 179 2.54 3.53 -23.39
C LEU A 179 2.48 2.85 -22.02
N GLN A 180 2.71 1.53 -21.96
CA GLN A 180 2.74 0.80 -20.70
C GLN A 180 3.93 1.22 -19.81
N LEU A 181 5.05 1.68 -20.37
CA LEU A 181 6.12 2.28 -19.55
C LEU A 181 5.64 3.54 -18.84
N ILE A 182 4.82 4.35 -19.51
CA ILE A 182 4.26 5.58 -18.92
C ILE A 182 3.26 5.20 -17.81
N SER A 183 2.32 4.30 -18.08
CA SER A 183 1.34 3.89 -17.06
C SER A 183 1.97 3.19 -15.86
N ALA A 184 2.99 2.36 -16.08
CA ALA A 184 3.74 1.70 -15.00
C ALA A 184 4.49 2.73 -14.14
N GLY A 185 5.09 3.75 -14.75
CA GLY A 185 5.71 4.87 -14.03
C GLY A 185 4.71 5.66 -13.20
N LEU A 186 3.56 6.02 -13.79
CA LEU A 186 2.48 6.72 -13.09
C LEU A 186 1.90 5.86 -11.94
N TYR A 187 1.72 4.56 -12.17
CA TYR A 187 1.25 3.67 -11.12
C TYR A 187 2.27 3.58 -9.96
N SER A 188 3.56 3.45 -10.28
CA SER A 188 4.63 3.43 -9.26
C SER A 188 4.70 4.75 -8.50
N LEU A 189 4.54 5.90 -9.15
CA LEU A 189 4.41 7.20 -8.48
C LEU A 189 3.23 7.21 -7.50
N GLY A 190 2.05 6.77 -7.93
CA GLY A 190 0.87 6.68 -7.07
C GLY A 190 1.07 5.70 -5.90
N HIS A 191 1.76 4.58 -6.14
CA HIS A 191 2.10 3.59 -5.13
C HIS A 191 3.02 4.20 -4.06
N GLY A 192 4.19 4.72 -4.43
CA GLY A 192 5.12 5.36 -3.49
C GLY A 192 4.47 6.55 -2.76
N GLY A 193 3.72 7.38 -3.50
CA GLY A 193 3.02 8.54 -2.97
C GLY A 193 1.93 8.24 -1.94
N ASN A 194 1.29 7.07 -2.00
CA ASN A 194 0.30 6.65 -1.01
C ASN A 194 0.94 5.84 0.12
N ASP A 195 1.82 4.89 -0.21
CA ASP A 195 2.28 3.88 0.75
C ASP A 195 3.38 4.39 1.68
N ALA A 196 4.38 5.13 1.21
CA ALA A 196 5.38 5.74 2.08
C ALA A 196 4.75 6.69 3.12
N GLN A 197 3.69 7.40 2.74
CA GLN A 197 3.01 8.33 3.64
C GLN A 197 2.36 7.64 4.86
N LYS A 198 2.03 6.36 4.78
CA LYS A 198 1.45 5.61 5.91
C LYS A 198 2.51 5.39 6.99
N THR A 199 3.72 5.04 6.59
CA THR A 199 4.86 4.89 7.51
C THR A 199 5.31 6.24 8.06
N ILE A 200 5.34 7.29 7.22
CA ILE A 200 5.57 8.66 7.68
C ILE A 200 4.55 9.03 8.77
N GLY A 201 3.27 8.69 8.58
CA GLY A 201 2.20 8.98 9.53
C GLY A 201 2.40 8.28 10.88
N ILE A 202 2.80 6.99 10.90
CA ILE A 202 3.00 6.27 12.16
C ILE A 202 4.27 6.73 12.89
N ILE A 203 5.34 7.07 12.17
CA ILE A 203 6.55 7.67 12.80
C ILE A 203 6.18 9.05 13.36
N TRP A 204 5.44 9.85 12.63
CA TRP A 204 5.01 11.16 13.12
C TRP A 204 4.12 11.05 14.36
N MET A 205 3.19 10.10 14.37
CA MET A 205 2.37 9.76 15.55
C MET A 205 3.23 9.38 16.75
N LEU A 206 4.25 8.54 16.55
CA LEU A 206 5.21 8.17 17.59
C LEU A 206 5.97 9.39 18.14
N LEU A 207 6.52 10.22 17.26
CA LEU A 207 7.31 11.39 17.66
C LEU A 207 6.47 12.42 18.41
N ILE A 208 5.19 12.60 18.03
CA ILE A 208 4.27 13.46 18.77
C ILE A 208 3.94 12.86 20.15
N ALA A 209 3.70 11.56 20.22
CA ALA A 209 3.33 10.88 21.45
C ALA A 209 4.48 10.85 22.50
N THR A 210 5.71 11.00 22.03
CA THR A 210 6.93 10.95 22.85
C THR A 210 7.63 12.32 23.00
N ASP A 211 6.95 13.42 22.60
CA ASP A 211 7.42 14.80 22.66
C ASP A 211 8.69 15.11 21.84
N TYR A 212 9.03 14.27 20.86
CA TYR A 212 10.11 14.53 19.88
C TYR A 212 9.63 15.32 18.66
N ALA A 213 8.31 15.55 18.50
CA ALA A 213 7.73 16.44 17.52
C ALA A 213 6.53 17.18 18.13
N ASN A 214 6.32 18.42 17.68
CA ASN A 214 5.17 19.20 18.15
C ASN A 214 3.88 18.74 17.44
N GLY A 215 2.86 18.42 18.20
CA GLY A 215 1.54 18.06 17.67
C GLY A 215 0.84 19.18 16.90
N ALA A 216 1.25 20.45 17.09
CA ALA A 216 0.74 21.60 16.34
C ALA A 216 1.38 21.75 14.94
N ASP A 217 2.50 21.08 14.68
CA ASP A 217 3.17 21.15 13.39
C ASP A 217 2.25 20.63 12.27
N LYS A 218 2.29 21.30 11.13
CA LYS A 218 1.50 20.93 9.95
C LYS A 218 2.12 19.76 9.17
N LEU A 219 3.42 19.55 9.32
CA LEU A 219 4.19 18.56 8.56
C LEU A 219 5.11 17.76 9.49
N PRO A 220 5.35 16.48 9.18
CA PRO A 220 6.35 15.68 9.87
C PRO A 220 7.77 16.18 9.58
N PRO A 221 8.76 15.84 10.41
CA PRO A 221 10.15 16.18 10.17
C PRO A 221 10.66 15.68 8.80
N SER A 222 11.43 16.51 8.09
CA SER A 222 11.89 16.20 6.72
C SER A 222 12.70 14.91 6.62
N TRP A 223 13.50 14.58 7.65
CA TRP A 223 14.27 13.34 7.68
C TRP A 223 13.37 12.09 7.68
N VAL A 224 12.20 12.14 8.34
CA VAL A 224 11.21 11.04 8.33
C VAL A 224 10.71 10.80 6.91
N ILE A 225 10.41 11.90 6.21
CA ILE A 225 9.90 11.84 4.83
C ILE A 225 10.91 11.15 3.93
N TRP A 226 12.17 11.60 3.95
CA TRP A 226 13.24 11.03 3.14
C TRP A 226 13.52 9.57 3.49
N CYS A 227 13.60 9.23 4.79
CA CYS A 227 13.83 7.85 5.21
C CYS A 227 12.77 6.89 4.69
N CYS A 228 11.48 7.26 4.74
CA CYS A 228 10.41 6.39 4.26
C CYS A 228 10.43 6.24 2.74
N TYR A 229 10.53 7.33 1.97
CA TYR A 229 10.60 7.19 0.52
C TYR A 229 11.83 6.42 0.02
N LEU A 230 12.96 6.53 0.70
CA LEU A 230 14.15 5.73 0.40
C LEU A 230 13.96 4.27 0.81
N ALA A 231 13.33 4.01 1.96
CA ALA A 231 13.08 2.65 2.44
C ALA A 231 12.13 1.87 1.52
N ILE A 232 11.00 2.46 1.11
CA ILE A 232 10.07 1.82 0.19
C ILE A 232 10.71 1.58 -1.18
N GLY A 233 11.50 2.53 -1.69
CA GLY A 233 12.26 2.38 -2.93
C GLY A 233 13.27 1.24 -2.83
N ALA A 234 14.07 1.20 -1.76
CA ALA A 234 15.02 0.13 -1.51
C ALA A 234 14.32 -1.24 -1.40
N GLY A 235 13.21 -1.33 -0.65
CA GLY A 235 12.39 -2.55 -0.56
C GLY A 235 11.91 -3.04 -1.93
N THR A 236 11.43 -2.12 -2.77
CA THR A 236 10.96 -2.43 -4.14
C THR A 236 12.05 -3.06 -5.00
N MET A 237 13.33 -2.68 -4.81
CA MET A 237 14.44 -3.26 -5.57
C MET A 237 14.68 -4.74 -5.30
N PHE A 238 14.23 -5.28 -4.17
CA PHE A 238 14.33 -6.72 -3.88
C PHE A 238 13.23 -7.54 -4.55
N GLY A 239 12.07 -6.94 -4.82
CA GLY A 239 10.95 -7.52 -5.57
C GLY A 239 10.26 -8.69 -4.87
N GLY A 240 8.97 -8.63 -4.68
CA GLY A 240 8.14 -9.70 -4.12
C GLY A 240 7.80 -10.79 -5.15
N TRP A 241 8.76 -11.53 -5.68
CA TRP A 241 8.60 -12.41 -6.84
C TRP A 241 7.50 -13.47 -6.69
N ARG A 242 7.22 -13.96 -5.48
CA ARG A 242 6.11 -14.90 -5.22
C ARG A 242 4.76 -14.25 -5.52
N ILE A 243 4.58 -13.01 -5.08
CA ILE A 243 3.36 -12.21 -5.30
C ILE A 243 3.29 -11.75 -6.76
N VAL A 244 4.41 -11.34 -7.37
CA VAL A 244 4.51 -10.99 -8.80
C VAL A 244 3.97 -12.11 -9.68
N LYS A 245 4.35 -13.37 -9.39
CA LYS A 245 3.86 -14.55 -10.11
C LYS A 245 2.34 -14.73 -9.94
N THR A 246 1.82 -14.48 -8.75
CA THR A 246 0.38 -14.60 -8.49
C THR A 246 -0.42 -13.54 -9.24
N MET A 247 -0.03 -12.28 -9.14
CA MET A 247 -0.75 -11.16 -9.76
C MET A 247 -0.59 -11.11 -11.28
N GLY A 248 0.64 -11.32 -11.77
CA GLY A 248 0.95 -11.18 -13.20
C GLY A 248 0.55 -12.38 -14.05
N GLN A 249 0.42 -13.58 -13.47
CA GLN A 249 0.25 -14.81 -14.25
C GLN A 249 -0.96 -15.66 -13.83
N LYS A 250 -1.39 -15.57 -12.54
CA LYS A 250 -2.45 -16.46 -12.04
C LYS A 250 -3.86 -15.86 -12.11
N ILE A 251 -4.02 -14.54 -12.17
CA ILE A 251 -5.35 -13.89 -12.24
C ILE A 251 -5.88 -13.95 -13.68
N THR A 252 -5.13 -13.37 -14.62
CA THR A 252 -5.45 -13.39 -16.06
C THR A 252 -4.19 -13.17 -16.88
N LYS A 253 -4.20 -13.56 -18.16
CA LYS A 253 -3.08 -13.27 -19.08
C LYS A 253 -3.28 -11.89 -19.69
N LEU A 254 -2.40 -10.96 -19.36
CA LEU A 254 -2.41 -9.61 -19.92
C LEU A 254 -1.51 -9.54 -21.17
N ARG A 255 -1.95 -8.70 -22.13
CA ARG A 255 -1.12 -8.14 -23.21
C ARG A 255 -0.71 -6.71 -22.84
N PRO A 256 0.25 -6.09 -23.54
CA PRO A 256 0.67 -4.71 -23.25
C PRO A 256 -0.49 -3.71 -23.17
N VAL A 257 -1.48 -3.80 -24.04
CA VAL A 257 -2.69 -2.96 -23.99
C VAL A 257 -3.48 -3.14 -22.69
N GLY A 258 -3.62 -4.39 -22.24
CA GLY A 258 -4.31 -4.69 -20.97
C GLY A 258 -3.51 -4.24 -19.76
N GLY A 259 -2.18 -4.40 -19.79
CA GLY A 259 -1.30 -3.88 -18.75
C GLY A 259 -1.39 -2.36 -18.63
N PHE A 260 -1.32 -1.65 -19.74
CA PHE A 260 -1.52 -0.20 -19.80
C PHE A 260 -2.86 0.22 -19.16
N CYS A 261 -3.97 -0.41 -19.55
CA CYS A 261 -5.30 -0.05 -19.04
C CYS A 261 -5.43 -0.33 -17.52
N ALA A 262 -4.88 -1.43 -17.04
CA ALA A 262 -4.90 -1.78 -15.62
C ALA A 262 -4.06 -0.79 -14.79
N GLU A 263 -2.83 -0.51 -15.22
CA GLU A 263 -1.93 0.43 -14.55
C GLU A 263 -2.48 1.86 -14.59
N ALA A 264 -2.99 2.32 -15.74
CA ALA A 264 -3.57 3.66 -15.87
C ALA A 264 -4.83 3.82 -14.98
N GLY A 265 -5.75 2.84 -14.98
CA GLY A 265 -6.93 2.85 -14.12
C GLY A 265 -6.56 2.83 -12.63
N GLY A 266 -5.55 2.01 -12.27
CA GLY A 266 -4.99 1.98 -10.93
C GLY A 266 -4.33 3.30 -10.53
N ALA A 267 -3.51 3.89 -11.40
CA ALA A 267 -2.83 5.17 -11.15
C ALA A 267 -3.84 6.30 -10.90
N ILE A 268 -4.87 6.44 -11.72
CA ILE A 268 -5.93 7.44 -11.53
C ILE A 268 -6.56 7.27 -10.14
N THR A 269 -6.88 6.03 -9.75
CA THR A 269 -7.48 5.74 -8.43
C THR A 269 -6.53 6.15 -7.30
N LEU A 270 -5.23 5.82 -7.41
CA LEU A 270 -4.23 6.15 -6.38
C LEU A 270 -4.00 7.66 -6.26
N PHE A 271 -3.91 8.38 -7.38
CA PHE A 271 -3.73 9.83 -7.38
C PHE A 271 -4.91 10.53 -6.72
N LEU A 272 -6.15 10.14 -7.06
CA LEU A 272 -7.36 10.68 -6.44
C LEU A 272 -7.39 10.41 -4.94
N ALA A 273 -7.16 9.17 -4.53
CA ALA A 273 -7.17 8.78 -3.12
C ALA A 273 -6.07 9.52 -2.31
N THR A 274 -4.87 9.63 -2.86
CA THR A 274 -3.75 10.34 -2.22
C THR A 274 -4.03 11.83 -2.08
N ALA A 275 -4.59 12.47 -3.11
CA ALA A 275 -5.01 13.87 -3.06
C ALA A 275 -6.09 14.12 -1.99
N MET A 276 -7.03 13.17 -1.82
CA MET A 276 -8.06 13.22 -0.78
C MET A 276 -7.54 12.84 0.62
N GLY A 277 -6.26 12.49 0.77
CA GLY A 277 -5.66 12.03 2.02
C GLY A 277 -6.22 10.69 2.50
N VAL A 278 -6.59 9.79 1.59
CA VAL A 278 -7.13 8.49 1.94
C VAL A 278 -6.03 7.42 1.85
N PRO A 279 -5.72 6.72 2.96
CA PRO A 279 -4.86 5.55 2.91
C PRO A 279 -5.60 4.39 2.23
N VAL A 280 -5.23 4.09 0.99
CA VAL A 280 -5.84 2.99 0.23
C VAL A 280 -4.89 1.81 0.07
N SER A 281 -5.45 0.67 -0.30
CA SER A 281 -4.68 -0.50 -0.70
C SER A 281 -4.32 -0.42 -2.17
N THR A 282 -3.05 -0.26 -2.44
CA THR A 282 -2.50 -0.32 -3.81
C THR A 282 -2.70 -1.71 -4.41
N THR A 283 -2.54 -2.78 -3.61
CA THR A 283 -2.79 -4.18 -4.01
C THR A 283 -4.23 -4.41 -4.45
N HIS A 284 -5.21 -3.91 -3.69
CA HIS A 284 -6.63 -4.04 -4.03
C HIS A 284 -6.95 -3.30 -5.32
N THR A 285 -6.43 -2.07 -5.45
CA THR A 285 -6.66 -1.21 -6.62
C THR A 285 -6.18 -1.87 -7.90
N ILE A 286 -4.92 -2.33 -7.94
CA ILE A 286 -4.38 -2.94 -9.17
C ILE A 286 -5.00 -4.32 -9.44
N THR A 287 -5.30 -5.10 -8.40
CA THR A 287 -5.99 -6.39 -8.57
C THR A 287 -7.36 -6.18 -9.18
N GLY A 288 -8.14 -5.20 -8.68
CA GLY A 288 -9.41 -4.81 -9.27
C GLY A 288 -9.27 -4.42 -10.75
N ALA A 289 -8.28 -3.59 -11.07
CA ALA A 289 -8.02 -3.16 -12.45
C ALA A 289 -7.64 -4.33 -13.37
N ILE A 290 -6.79 -5.27 -12.92
CA ILE A 290 -6.41 -6.47 -13.67
C ILE A 290 -7.64 -7.35 -13.95
N VAL A 291 -8.50 -7.56 -12.93
CA VAL A 291 -9.75 -8.33 -13.07
C VAL A 291 -10.71 -7.62 -14.04
N GLY A 292 -10.85 -6.29 -13.92
CA GLY A 292 -11.68 -5.49 -14.80
C GLY A 292 -11.28 -5.59 -16.28
N VAL A 293 -9.99 -5.38 -16.55
CA VAL A 293 -9.43 -5.54 -17.91
C VAL A 293 -9.64 -6.96 -18.44
N GLY A 294 -9.35 -7.98 -17.61
CA GLY A 294 -9.53 -9.37 -17.98
C GLY A 294 -10.99 -9.72 -18.31
N SER A 295 -11.94 -9.18 -17.53
CA SER A 295 -13.38 -9.40 -17.71
C SER A 295 -13.90 -8.81 -19.02
N VAL A 296 -13.40 -7.64 -19.43
CA VAL A 296 -13.75 -7.02 -20.73
C VAL A 296 -13.22 -7.83 -21.90
N GLN A 297 -12.00 -8.36 -21.79
CA GLN A 297 -11.44 -9.21 -22.85
C GLN A 297 -12.24 -10.51 -23.00
N ARG A 298 -12.45 -11.22 -21.92
CA ARG A 298 -13.28 -12.41 -21.81
C ARG A 298 -13.47 -12.78 -20.35
N ALA A 299 -14.70 -12.74 -19.84
CA ALA A 299 -14.98 -13.06 -18.42
C ALA A 299 -14.45 -14.45 -17.99
N ALA A 300 -14.45 -15.44 -18.90
CA ALA A 300 -13.90 -16.77 -18.68
C ALA A 300 -12.36 -16.82 -18.65
N ALA A 301 -11.66 -15.75 -19.05
CA ALA A 301 -10.19 -15.69 -18.96
C ALA A 301 -9.71 -15.30 -17.57
N VAL A 302 -10.58 -14.74 -16.73
CA VAL A 302 -10.29 -14.45 -15.34
C VAL A 302 -10.44 -15.73 -14.50
N ARG A 303 -9.39 -16.05 -13.75
CA ARG A 303 -9.42 -17.19 -12.81
C ARG A 303 -10.10 -16.77 -11.51
N TRP A 304 -11.42 -16.78 -11.48
CA TRP A 304 -12.25 -16.32 -10.36
C TRP A 304 -11.94 -16.99 -9.03
N GLY A 305 -11.49 -18.26 -9.03
CA GLY A 305 -11.05 -18.94 -7.82
C GLY A 305 -9.80 -18.28 -7.20
N VAL A 306 -8.85 -17.82 -8.03
CA VAL A 306 -7.69 -17.07 -7.54
C VAL A 306 -8.11 -15.71 -7.02
N ALA A 307 -8.96 -14.99 -7.75
CA ALA A 307 -9.49 -13.70 -7.31
C ALA A 307 -10.25 -13.83 -5.98
N GLY A 308 -11.07 -14.86 -5.82
CA GLY A 308 -11.80 -15.15 -4.57
C GLY A 308 -10.86 -15.40 -3.39
N ASN A 309 -9.79 -16.19 -3.58
CA ASN A 309 -8.78 -16.42 -2.53
C ASN A 309 -8.07 -15.13 -2.10
N ILE A 310 -7.82 -14.21 -3.05
CA ILE A 310 -7.24 -12.90 -2.77
C ILE A 310 -8.23 -12.06 -1.93
N VAL A 311 -9.51 -12.05 -2.27
CA VAL A 311 -10.55 -11.34 -1.50
C VAL A 311 -10.65 -11.89 -0.07
N TRP A 312 -10.60 -13.21 0.12
CA TRP A 312 -10.56 -13.80 1.46
C TRP A 312 -9.34 -13.31 2.27
N ALA A 313 -8.15 -13.27 1.64
CA ALA A 313 -6.96 -12.73 2.31
C ALA A 313 -7.16 -11.27 2.74
N TRP A 314 -7.86 -10.46 1.93
CA TRP A 314 -8.17 -9.07 2.27
C TRP A 314 -9.05 -8.95 3.50
N ILE A 315 -10.09 -9.80 3.61
CA ILE A 315 -11.01 -9.82 4.76
C ILE A 315 -10.26 -10.18 6.05
N PHE A 316 -9.34 -11.15 5.98
CA PHE A 316 -8.59 -11.60 7.16
C PHE A 316 -7.44 -10.67 7.55
N THR A 317 -6.98 -9.80 6.68
CA THR A 317 -5.81 -8.93 6.93
C THR A 317 -5.98 -8.07 8.19
N ILE A 318 -7.08 -7.32 8.29
CA ILE A 318 -7.31 -6.42 9.44
C ILE A 318 -7.50 -7.21 10.73
N PRO A 319 -8.38 -8.21 10.83
CA PRO A 319 -8.54 -8.99 12.06
C PRO A 319 -7.27 -9.68 12.53
N ALA A 320 -6.52 -10.28 11.61
CA ALA A 320 -5.31 -11.01 11.95
C ALA A 320 -4.19 -10.08 12.45
N SER A 321 -3.94 -9.00 11.73
CA SER A 321 -2.94 -8.02 12.16
C SER A 321 -3.33 -7.32 13.45
N ALA A 322 -4.64 -7.03 13.66
CA ALA A 322 -5.15 -6.44 14.89
C ALA A 322 -4.97 -7.38 16.10
N PHE A 323 -5.26 -8.66 15.91
CA PHE A 323 -5.07 -9.66 16.98
C PHE A 323 -3.59 -9.73 17.39
N VAL A 324 -2.68 -9.88 16.42
CA VAL A 324 -1.24 -9.93 16.71
C VAL A 324 -0.75 -8.63 17.35
N ALA A 325 -1.24 -7.49 16.88
CA ALA A 325 -0.88 -6.18 17.43
C ALA A 325 -1.34 -6.01 18.88
N GLY A 326 -2.55 -6.45 19.22
CA GLY A 326 -3.06 -6.41 20.59
C GLY A 326 -2.23 -7.28 21.55
N VAL A 327 -1.88 -8.50 21.13
CA VAL A 327 -0.98 -9.38 21.89
C VAL A 327 0.41 -8.73 22.03
N SER A 328 0.95 -8.19 20.95
CA SER A 328 2.26 -7.53 20.95
C SER A 328 2.28 -6.26 21.79
N TYR A 329 1.16 -5.54 21.90
CA TYR A 329 1.03 -4.41 22.83
C TYR A 329 1.26 -4.86 24.29
N TRP A 330 0.61 -5.94 24.73
CA TRP A 330 0.82 -6.46 26.09
C TRP A 330 2.22 -7.00 26.33
N ILE A 331 2.84 -7.63 25.32
CA ILE A 331 4.25 -8.02 25.39
C ILE A 331 5.13 -6.77 25.52
N GLY A 332 4.83 -5.72 24.76
CA GLY A 332 5.53 -4.44 24.80
C GLY A 332 5.56 -3.82 26.19
N LEU A 333 4.46 -3.90 26.94
CA LEU A 333 4.39 -3.42 28.33
C LEU A 333 5.38 -4.11 29.28
N VAL A 334 5.83 -5.31 28.94
CA VAL A 334 6.78 -6.09 29.76
C VAL A 334 8.22 -5.89 29.28
N VAL A 335 8.42 -5.73 27.97
CA VAL A 335 9.75 -5.74 27.33
C VAL A 335 10.33 -4.33 27.15
N LEU A 336 9.46 -3.34 26.92
CA LEU A 336 9.88 -1.95 26.73
C LEU A 336 9.59 -1.15 28.02
N PRO A 337 10.56 -0.33 28.47
CA PRO A 337 10.39 0.48 29.67
C PRO A 337 9.41 1.65 29.45
#